data_f59a36bbffbf17ecc7c9b2fff79b957a
#
_entry.id   f59a36bbffbf17ecc7c9b2fff79b957a
#
_cell.length_a   1.000
_cell.length_b   1.000
_cell.length_c   1.000
_cell.angle_alpha   90.00
_cell.angle_beta   90.00
_cell.angle_gamma   90.00
#
_symmetry.space_group_name_H-M   'P 1'
#
loop_
_entity.id
_entity.type
_entity.pdbx_description
1 polymer ?
#
loop_
_entity_poly.entity_id
_entity_poly.type
_entity_poly.pdbx_seq_one_letter_code
_entity_poly.pdbx_strand_id
1 'polypeptide(L)'
;MEPFNLKSFKKKMMLNRSTLRRFLTRVETKEPKGIDKVQHQEDVEVWKDMDCLACANCCKTMSPTFTNDDIKRISKHVGMSAQAFRDKYLYFERGDKDWMNKQQPCQFLNLVDNKCSIYEVRPRDCSGFPHHTKKKVLDYTHVYKQNVEYCPATYKLVERMMYRLEGEKLK
;
A
#
# COMPACT_ATOMS: atom_id res chain seq x y z
N MET A 1 -17.89 13.52 2.40
CA MET A 1 -17.28 12.35 1.74
C MET A 1 -17.89 11.10 2.37
N GLU A 2 -18.51 10.23 1.60
CA GLU A 2 -19.04 8.98 2.15
C GLU A 2 -17.89 8.12 2.70
N PRO A 3 -18.09 7.44 3.85
CA PRO A 3 -17.06 6.60 4.42
C PRO A 3 -16.69 5.47 3.44
N PHE A 4 -15.42 5.24 3.25
CA PHE A 4 -14.92 4.22 2.33
C PHE A 4 -15.41 2.81 2.71
N ASN A 5 -16.11 2.14 1.80
CA ASN A 5 -16.72 0.84 2.06
C ASN A 5 -15.75 -0.32 1.74
N LEU A 6 -15.00 -0.78 2.75
CA LEU A 6 -14.08 -1.91 2.62
C LEU A 6 -14.74 -3.24 2.19
N LYS A 7 -16.00 -3.47 2.54
CA LYS A 7 -16.72 -4.69 2.10
C LYS A 7 -16.95 -4.66 0.59
N SER A 8 -17.36 -3.51 0.06
CA SER A 8 -17.53 -3.30 -1.39
C SER A 8 -16.20 -3.45 -2.13
N PHE A 9 -15.12 -2.85 -1.61
CA PHE A 9 -13.78 -3.02 -2.16
C PHE A 9 -13.37 -4.50 -2.22
N LYS A 10 -13.47 -5.23 -1.11
CA LYS A 10 -13.11 -6.66 -1.06
C LYS A 10 -13.87 -7.49 -2.09
N LYS A 11 -15.17 -7.25 -2.25
CA LYS A 11 -15.99 -7.93 -3.27
C LYS A 11 -15.48 -7.63 -4.69
N LYS A 12 -15.28 -6.36 -5.04
CA LYS A 12 -14.76 -5.94 -6.35
C LYS A 12 -13.36 -6.50 -6.60
N MET A 13 -12.48 -6.45 -5.61
CA MET A 13 -11.12 -6.99 -5.69
C MET A 13 -11.14 -8.49 -5.98
N MET A 14 -11.94 -9.28 -5.29
CA MET A 14 -12.05 -10.73 -5.53
C MET A 14 -12.51 -11.05 -6.95
N LEU A 15 -13.42 -10.28 -7.50
CA LEU A 15 -13.94 -10.47 -8.87
C LEU A 15 -12.89 -10.07 -9.94
N ASN A 16 -12.14 -9.01 -9.70
CA ASN A 16 -11.37 -8.35 -10.76
C ASN A 16 -9.84 -8.46 -10.63
N ARG A 17 -9.29 -8.93 -9.49
CA ARG A 17 -7.84 -8.98 -9.25
C ARG A 17 -7.06 -9.69 -10.39
N SER A 18 -7.59 -10.79 -10.91
CA SER A 18 -6.93 -11.52 -11.99
C SER A 18 -6.87 -10.71 -13.28
N THR A 19 -7.91 -9.93 -13.58
CA THR A 19 -7.96 -9.04 -14.75
C THR A 19 -6.95 -7.90 -14.60
N LEU A 20 -6.90 -7.25 -13.45
CA LEU A 20 -5.94 -6.17 -13.16
C LEU A 20 -4.49 -6.69 -13.20
N ARG A 21 -4.22 -7.85 -12.61
CA ARG A 21 -2.88 -8.47 -12.66
C ARG A 21 -2.45 -8.84 -14.07
N ARG A 22 -3.37 -9.37 -14.90
CA ARG A 22 -3.09 -9.63 -16.33
C ARG A 22 -2.83 -8.35 -17.12
N PHE A 23 -3.58 -7.26 -16.86
CA PHE A 23 -3.28 -5.97 -17.45
C PHE A 23 -1.85 -5.52 -17.11
N LEU A 24 -1.45 -5.55 -15.83
CA LEU A 24 -0.10 -5.20 -15.41
C LEU A 24 0.97 -6.12 -16.04
N THR A 25 0.68 -7.40 -16.28
CA THR A 25 1.59 -8.29 -17.00
C THR A 25 1.71 -7.92 -18.48
N ARG A 26 0.60 -7.50 -19.13
CA ARG A 26 0.68 -6.97 -20.50
C ARG A 26 1.53 -5.69 -20.57
N VAL A 27 1.40 -4.81 -19.58
CA VAL A 27 2.22 -3.61 -19.44
C VAL A 27 3.71 -3.93 -19.34
N GLU A 28 4.09 -4.97 -18.59
CA GLU A 28 5.49 -5.43 -18.49
C GLU A 28 6.03 -5.96 -19.81
N THR A 29 5.20 -6.70 -20.55
CA THR A 29 5.64 -7.33 -21.83
C THR A 29 5.63 -6.35 -22.99
N LYS A 30 4.72 -5.39 -22.99
CA LYS A 30 4.60 -4.36 -24.02
C LYS A 30 4.26 -3.03 -23.38
N GLU A 31 5.29 -2.24 -23.09
CA GLU A 31 5.14 -0.93 -22.48
C GLU A 31 4.22 -0.01 -23.30
N PRO A 32 3.07 0.41 -22.76
CA PRO A 32 2.21 1.38 -23.42
C PRO A 32 2.89 2.75 -23.48
N LYS A 33 2.84 3.41 -24.61
CA LYS A 33 3.43 4.75 -24.77
C LYS A 33 2.82 5.72 -23.76
N GLY A 34 3.69 6.34 -22.97
CA GLY A 34 3.32 7.37 -22.00
C GLY A 34 2.63 6.86 -20.73
N ILE A 35 2.81 5.59 -20.37
CA ILE A 35 2.19 4.96 -19.20
C ILE A 35 2.45 5.73 -17.89
N ASP A 36 3.66 6.23 -17.66
CA ASP A 36 3.99 7.01 -16.46
C ASP A 36 3.17 8.32 -16.39
N LYS A 37 2.91 8.96 -17.54
CA LYS A 37 2.05 10.13 -17.60
C LYS A 37 0.60 9.78 -17.27
N VAL A 38 0.10 8.67 -17.82
CA VAL A 38 -1.26 8.17 -17.52
C VAL A 38 -1.36 7.84 -16.04
N GLN A 39 -0.39 7.09 -15.49
CA GLN A 39 -0.35 6.76 -14.07
C GLN A 39 -0.41 8.01 -13.19
N HIS A 40 0.43 9.01 -13.46
CA HIS A 40 0.47 10.23 -12.67
C HIS A 40 -0.87 11.00 -12.72
N GLN A 41 -1.49 11.12 -13.89
CA GLN A 41 -2.77 11.79 -14.05
C GLN A 41 -3.89 11.07 -13.27
N GLU A 42 -3.94 9.73 -13.38
CA GLU A 42 -4.96 8.94 -12.69
C GLU A 42 -4.71 8.84 -11.19
N ASP A 43 -3.46 8.89 -10.74
CA ASP A 43 -3.12 8.95 -9.31
C ASP A 43 -3.68 10.21 -8.65
N VAL A 44 -3.49 11.37 -9.28
CA VAL A 44 -4.08 12.64 -8.80
C VAL A 44 -5.61 12.54 -8.66
N GLU A 45 -6.28 11.94 -9.65
CA GLU A 45 -7.74 11.76 -9.60
C GLU A 45 -8.18 10.78 -8.49
N VAL A 46 -7.43 9.71 -8.27
CA VAL A 46 -7.72 8.73 -7.21
C VAL A 46 -7.68 9.39 -5.83
N TRP A 47 -6.68 10.24 -5.57
CA TRP A 47 -6.49 10.87 -4.27
C TRP A 47 -7.51 11.95 -3.93
N LYS A 48 -8.29 12.43 -4.90
CA LYS A 48 -9.44 13.32 -4.62
C LYS A 48 -10.53 12.65 -3.79
N ASP A 49 -10.68 11.33 -3.94
CA ASP A 49 -11.78 10.56 -3.34
C ASP A 49 -11.29 9.58 -2.24
N MET A 50 -9.99 9.50 -2.00
CA MET A 50 -9.41 8.51 -1.09
C MET A 50 -8.79 9.15 0.15
N ASP A 51 -9.20 8.63 1.32
CA ASP A 51 -8.60 8.96 2.60
C ASP A 51 -7.99 7.70 3.23
N CYS A 52 -6.66 7.68 3.35
CA CYS A 52 -5.92 6.57 3.94
C CYS A 52 -6.27 6.35 5.41
N LEU A 53 -6.50 7.43 6.18
CA LEU A 53 -6.81 7.32 7.60
C LEU A 53 -8.21 6.75 7.82
N ALA A 54 -9.18 7.12 6.98
CA ALA A 54 -10.50 6.50 7.02
C ALA A 54 -10.47 5.03 6.59
N CYS A 55 -9.57 4.64 5.68
CA CYS A 55 -9.46 3.29 5.15
C CYS A 55 -8.70 2.33 6.09
N ALA A 56 -7.45 2.64 6.42
CA ALA A 56 -6.50 1.88 7.23
C ALA A 56 -6.37 0.38 6.85
N ASN A 57 -6.74 -0.02 5.61
CA ASN A 57 -6.73 -1.45 5.24
C ASN A 57 -5.33 -2.04 5.24
N CYS A 58 -4.32 -1.30 4.77
CA CYS A 58 -2.92 -1.74 4.81
C CYS A 58 -2.46 -2.02 6.25
N CYS A 59 -2.81 -1.16 7.22
CA CYS A 59 -2.49 -1.37 8.63
C CYS A 59 -3.19 -2.60 9.24
N LYS A 60 -4.32 -3.02 8.66
CA LYS A 60 -5.09 -4.19 9.10
C LYS A 60 -4.62 -5.49 8.47
N THR A 61 -3.97 -5.44 7.30
CA THR A 61 -3.75 -6.63 6.46
C THR A 61 -2.33 -6.82 5.95
N MET A 62 -1.46 -5.83 6.12
CA MET A 62 -0.07 -5.87 5.66
C MET A 62 0.88 -5.57 6.81
N SER A 63 2.13 -6.03 6.69
CA SER A 63 3.21 -5.69 7.59
C SER A 63 4.20 -4.78 6.86
N PRO A 64 4.50 -3.58 7.39
CA PRO A 64 5.55 -2.73 6.82
C PRO A 64 6.92 -3.29 7.16
N THR A 65 7.92 -2.90 6.37
CA THR A 65 9.34 -3.08 6.69
C THR A 65 9.83 -1.94 7.57
N PHE A 66 10.80 -2.23 8.44
CA PHE A 66 11.43 -1.27 9.33
C PHE A 66 12.93 -1.21 9.09
N THR A 67 13.42 -0.08 8.62
CA THR A 67 14.86 0.18 8.57
C THR A 67 15.45 0.38 9.97
N ASN A 68 16.77 0.28 10.11
CA ASN A 68 17.42 0.59 11.39
C ASN A 68 17.17 2.03 11.85
N ASP A 69 17.05 2.98 10.92
CA ASP A 69 16.71 4.37 11.23
C ASP A 69 15.26 4.51 11.70
N ASP A 70 14.31 3.78 11.09
CA ASP A 70 12.94 3.72 11.57
C ASP A 70 12.89 3.19 13.01
N ILE A 71 13.59 2.08 13.27
CA ILE A 71 13.63 1.48 14.61
C ILE A 71 14.19 2.46 15.64
N LYS A 72 15.30 3.14 15.35
CA LYS A 72 15.89 4.17 16.25
C LYS A 72 14.90 5.31 16.52
N ARG A 73 14.26 5.83 15.48
CA ARG A 73 13.32 6.95 15.57
C ARG A 73 12.07 6.58 16.37
N ILE A 74 11.48 5.42 16.04
CA ILE A 74 10.23 4.97 16.65
C ILE A 74 10.47 4.53 18.08
N SER A 75 11.54 3.78 18.38
CA SER A 75 11.85 3.33 19.73
C SER A 75 12.07 4.52 20.69
N LYS A 76 12.75 5.58 20.23
CA LYS A 76 12.90 6.82 21.01
C LYS A 76 11.54 7.49 21.29
N HIS A 77 10.65 7.53 20.30
CA HIS A 77 9.31 8.12 20.44
C HIS A 77 8.45 7.38 21.47
N VAL A 78 8.54 6.04 21.50
CA VAL A 78 7.78 5.21 22.46
C VAL A 78 8.51 4.97 23.78
N GLY A 79 9.62 5.65 24.03
CA GLY A 79 10.37 5.58 25.28
C GLY A 79 11.09 4.24 25.53
N MET A 80 11.55 3.55 24.47
CA MET A 80 12.21 2.26 24.56
C MET A 80 13.62 2.29 23.95
N SER A 81 14.48 1.33 24.34
CA SER A 81 15.71 1.07 23.59
C SER A 81 15.37 0.41 22.23
N ALA A 82 16.24 0.59 21.23
CA ALA A 82 16.06 -0.04 19.91
C ALA A 82 16.00 -1.59 20.01
N GLN A 83 16.74 -2.17 20.95
CA GLN A 83 16.72 -3.63 21.17
C GLN A 83 15.37 -4.06 21.79
N ALA A 84 14.92 -3.40 22.86
CA ALA A 84 13.61 -3.70 23.47
C ALA A 84 12.45 -3.52 22.48
N PHE A 85 12.55 -2.54 21.57
CA PHE A 85 11.55 -2.34 20.51
C PHE A 85 11.51 -3.50 19.53
N ARG A 86 12.68 -3.98 19.05
CA ARG A 86 12.76 -5.16 18.18
C ARG A 86 12.16 -6.38 18.87
N ASP A 87 12.61 -6.66 20.10
CA ASP A 87 12.19 -7.86 20.85
C ASP A 87 10.68 -7.88 21.09
N LYS A 88 10.10 -6.71 21.35
CA LYS A 88 8.66 -6.59 21.63
C LYS A 88 7.79 -6.64 20.36
N TYR A 89 8.15 -5.90 19.33
CA TYR A 89 7.26 -5.58 18.22
C TYR A 89 7.64 -6.20 16.87
N LEU A 90 8.91 -6.56 16.66
CA LEU A 90 9.41 -6.95 15.37
C LEU A 90 9.95 -8.38 15.35
N TYR A 91 9.90 -9.01 14.18
CA TYR A 91 10.68 -10.18 13.84
C TYR A 91 11.56 -9.88 12.64
N PHE A 92 12.68 -10.62 12.52
CA PHE A 92 13.57 -10.48 11.38
C PHE A 92 13.22 -11.54 10.33
N GLU A 93 12.75 -11.06 9.16
CA GLU A 93 12.50 -11.92 8.00
C GLU A 93 13.82 -12.22 7.29
N ARG A 94 14.24 -13.50 7.32
CA ARG A 94 15.56 -13.90 6.82
C ARG A 94 15.67 -13.86 5.31
N GLY A 95 14.58 -14.13 4.58
CA GLY A 95 14.54 -14.13 3.13
C GLY A 95 14.80 -12.75 2.55
N ASP A 96 14.03 -11.76 3.01
CA ASP A 96 14.12 -10.38 2.55
C ASP A 96 15.14 -9.55 3.34
N LYS A 97 15.66 -10.10 4.46
CA LYS A 97 16.58 -9.42 5.40
C LYS A 97 16.03 -8.15 6.00
N ASP A 98 14.73 -8.14 6.27
CA ASP A 98 14.00 -7.00 6.78
C ASP A 98 13.39 -7.25 8.17
N TRP A 99 13.25 -6.17 8.94
CA TRP A 99 12.47 -6.18 10.17
C TRP A 99 11.00 -5.92 9.86
N MET A 100 10.11 -6.77 10.37
CA MET A 100 8.67 -6.70 10.11
C MET A 100 7.85 -6.77 11.39
N ASN A 101 6.60 -6.28 11.39
CA ASN A 101 5.70 -6.39 12.52
C ASN A 101 5.38 -7.84 12.88
N LYS A 102 5.43 -8.18 14.18
CA LYS A 102 4.98 -9.48 14.69
C LYS A 102 3.47 -9.67 14.63
N GLN A 103 2.71 -8.58 14.63
CA GLN A 103 1.26 -8.61 14.83
C GLN A 103 0.49 -7.98 13.67
N GLN A 104 -0.62 -8.60 13.32
CA GLN A 104 -1.66 -8.05 12.44
C GLN A 104 -3.04 -8.24 13.10
N PRO A 105 -3.89 -7.20 13.10
CA PRO A 105 -3.63 -5.82 12.68
C PRO A 105 -2.42 -5.20 13.37
N CYS A 106 -1.81 -4.18 12.73
CA CYS A 106 -0.64 -3.49 13.28
C CYS A 106 -0.88 -3.03 14.72
N GLN A 107 0.07 -3.33 15.62
CA GLN A 107 -0.02 -2.98 17.06
C GLN A 107 -0.12 -1.49 17.35
N PHE A 108 0.21 -0.65 16.38
CA PHE A 108 0.12 0.82 16.51
C PHE A 108 -1.20 1.38 15.96
N LEU A 109 -2.06 0.53 15.41
CA LEU A 109 -3.37 0.93 14.89
C LEU A 109 -4.44 0.87 15.97
N ASN A 110 -5.11 1.98 16.23
CA ASN A 110 -6.35 1.99 16.97
C ASN A 110 -7.49 1.50 16.05
N LEU A 111 -8.11 0.38 16.36
CA LEU A 111 -9.17 -0.23 15.54
C LEU A 111 -10.51 0.50 15.62
N VAL A 112 -10.70 1.40 16.60
CA VAL A 112 -11.94 2.15 16.77
C VAL A 112 -12.01 3.32 15.80
N ASP A 113 -10.91 4.09 15.68
CA ASP A 113 -10.85 5.32 14.89
C ASP A 113 -9.87 5.27 13.71
N ASN A 114 -9.24 4.12 13.49
CA ASN A 114 -8.22 3.87 12.45
C ASN A 114 -6.94 4.74 12.58
N LYS A 115 -6.70 5.37 13.72
CA LYS A 115 -5.53 6.20 13.91
C LYS A 115 -4.30 5.39 14.30
N CYS A 116 -3.15 5.81 13.79
CA CYS A 116 -1.85 5.25 14.13
C CYS A 116 -1.22 6.01 15.30
N SER A 117 -0.90 5.33 16.41
CA SER A 117 -0.29 5.95 17.59
C SER A 117 1.13 6.47 17.37
N ILE A 118 1.79 6.04 16.28
CA ILE A 118 3.14 6.50 15.89
C ILE A 118 3.13 7.23 14.54
N TYR A 119 1.99 7.85 14.16
CA TYR A 119 1.80 8.39 12.81
C TYR A 119 2.92 9.33 12.37
N GLU A 120 3.35 10.25 13.23
CA GLU A 120 4.40 11.23 12.92
C GLU A 120 5.79 10.61 12.74
N VAL A 121 6.02 9.46 13.36
CA VAL A 121 7.30 8.74 13.31
C VAL A 121 7.17 7.37 12.64
N ARG A 122 6.09 7.14 11.89
CA ARG A 122 5.83 5.85 11.25
C ARG A 122 6.96 5.42 10.31
N PRO A 123 7.12 4.11 10.04
CA PRO A 123 8.13 3.63 9.11
C PRO A 123 8.06 4.35 7.75
N ARG A 124 9.20 4.51 7.10
CA ARG A 124 9.26 5.07 5.73
C ARG A 124 8.40 4.30 4.75
N ASP A 125 8.33 2.99 4.94
CA ASP A 125 7.46 2.13 4.14
C ASP A 125 5.99 2.52 4.29
N CYS A 126 5.50 2.75 5.51
CA CYS A 126 4.15 3.26 5.76
C CYS A 126 3.91 4.67 5.20
N SER A 127 4.90 5.56 5.33
CA SER A 127 4.74 6.96 4.88
C SER A 127 4.72 7.09 3.36
N GLY A 128 5.37 6.18 2.65
CA GLY A 128 5.39 6.13 1.19
C GLY A 128 4.30 5.27 0.56
N PHE A 129 3.62 4.43 1.35
CA PHE A 129 2.59 3.52 0.84
C PHE A 129 1.41 4.31 0.21
N PRO A 130 0.89 3.90 -0.93
CA PRO A 130 1.14 2.67 -1.69
C PRO A 130 2.25 2.73 -2.76
N HIS A 131 3.18 3.67 -2.66
CA HIS A 131 4.37 3.80 -3.49
C HIS A 131 4.13 4.11 -4.98
N HIS A 132 3.00 4.71 -5.33
CA HIS A 132 2.62 4.96 -6.72
C HIS A 132 3.63 5.82 -7.49
N THR A 133 4.26 6.80 -6.81
CA THR A 133 5.17 7.77 -7.43
C THR A 133 6.65 7.51 -7.10
N LYS A 134 6.96 6.38 -6.43
CA LYS A 134 8.32 6.09 -5.98
C LYS A 134 9.28 5.74 -7.13
N LYS A 135 8.78 5.11 -8.18
CA LYS A 135 9.51 4.71 -9.39
C LYS A 135 8.58 4.73 -10.60
N LYS A 136 9.16 4.56 -11.80
CA LYS A 136 8.37 4.32 -13.01
C LYS A 136 7.49 3.09 -12.87
N VAL A 137 6.39 3.08 -13.60
CA VAL A 137 5.40 1.98 -13.53
C VAL A 137 6.04 0.62 -13.79
N LEU A 138 6.88 0.52 -14.81
CA LEU A 138 7.53 -0.75 -15.18
C LEU A 138 8.45 -1.29 -14.08
N ASP A 139 9.18 -0.41 -13.40
CA ASP A 139 10.06 -0.81 -12.30
C ASP A 139 9.29 -1.31 -11.06
N TYR A 140 7.98 -1.01 -11.01
CA TYR A 140 7.13 -1.25 -9.83
C TYR A 140 5.88 -2.07 -10.11
N THR A 141 5.75 -2.68 -11.27
CA THR A 141 4.57 -3.51 -11.60
C THR A 141 4.34 -4.65 -10.60
N HIS A 142 5.41 -5.23 -10.05
CA HIS A 142 5.30 -6.23 -8.98
C HIS A 142 4.63 -5.68 -7.72
N VAL A 143 4.94 -4.42 -7.34
CA VAL A 143 4.30 -3.72 -6.21
C VAL A 143 2.84 -3.41 -6.52
N TYR A 144 2.53 -2.94 -7.75
CA TYR A 144 1.14 -2.74 -8.17
C TYR A 144 0.36 -4.05 -8.14
N LYS A 145 0.91 -5.17 -8.65
CA LYS A 145 0.28 -6.49 -8.63
C LYS A 145 -0.02 -6.99 -7.21
N GLN A 146 0.82 -6.67 -6.25
CA GLN A 146 0.57 -6.96 -4.84
C GLN A 146 -0.50 -6.01 -4.28
N ASN A 147 -0.31 -4.70 -4.46
CA ASN A 147 -1.12 -3.68 -3.79
C ASN A 147 -2.55 -3.59 -4.30
N VAL A 148 -2.89 -4.05 -5.53
CA VAL A 148 -4.29 -4.13 -5.99
C VAL A 148 -5.16 -5.00 -5.09
N GLU A 149 -4.58 -5.93 -4.35
CA GLU A 149 -5.30 -6.82 -3.43
C GLU A 149 -5.53 -6.19 -2.04
N TYR A 150 -4.68 -5.25 -1.64
CA TYR A 150 -4.67 -4.69 -0.28
C TYR A 150 -5.03 -3.22 -0.22
N CYS A 151 -4.73 -2.46 -1.29
CA CYS A 151 -4.92 -1.02 -1.31
C CYS A 151 -6.03 -0.58 -2.28
N PRO A 152 -7.14 -0.05 -1.75
CA PRO A 152 -8.22 0.48 -2.60
C PRO A 152 -7.77 1.58 -3.56
N ALA A 153 -6.82 2.42 -3.15
CA ALA A 153 -6.27 3.45 -4.02
C ALA A 153 -5.50 2.82 -5.20
N THR A 154 -4.67 1.81 -4.95
CA THR A 154 -3.98 1.08 -6.02
C THR A 154 -4.94 0.34 -6.94
N TYR A 155 -5.96 -0.31 -6.36
CA TYR A 155 -7.00 -0.96 -7.15
C TYR A 155 -7.67 0.04 -8.12
N LYS A 156 -8.13 1.18 -7.60
CA LYS A 156 -8.78 2.23 -8.40
C LYS A 156 -7.83 2.83 -9.44
N LEU A 157 -6.56 3.03 -9.08
CA LEU A 157 -5.54 3.53 -9.99
C LEU A 157 -5.34 2.58 -11.19
N VAL A 158 -5.12 1.30 -10.93
CA VAL A 158 -4.87 0.31 -11.97
C VAL A 158 -6.12 0.08 -12.84
N GLU A 159 -7.31 0.09 -12.25
CA GLU A 159 -8.59 0.06 -12.97
C GLU A 159 -8.71 1.24 -13.96
N ARG A 160 -8.40 2.46 -13.50
CA ARG A 160 -8.45 3.66 -14.34
C ARG A 160 -7.39 3.67 -15.42
N MET A 161 -6.16 3.22 -15.10
CA MET A 161 -5.08 3.07 -16.09
C MET A 161 -5.48 2.08 -17.18
N MET A 162 -6.05 0.93 -16.82
CA MET A 162 -6.51 -0.08 -17.79
C MET A 162 -7.60 0.50 -18.67
N TYR A 163 -8.58 1.20 -18.11
CA TYR A 163 -9.63 1.86 -18.91
C TYR A 163 -9.06 2.90 -19.88
N ARG A 164 -8.11 3.74 -19.42
CA ARG A 164 -7.47 4.77 -20.26
C ARG A 164 -6.64 4.20 -21.40
N LEU A 165 -5.98 3.06 -21.20
CA LEU A 165 -5.03 2.49 -22.16
C LEU A 165 -5.67 1.44 -23.07
N GLU A 166 -6.67 0.71 -22.60
CA GLU A 166 -7.27 -0.42 -23.31
C GLU A 166 -8.78 -0.29 -23.55
N GLY A 167 -9.45 0.70 -22.94
CA GLY A 167 -10.90 0.86 -23.02
C GLY A 167 -11.71 -0.20 -22.25
N GLU A 168 -11.03 -1.08 -21.50
CA GLU A 168 -11.68 -2.17 -20.76
C GLU A 168 -12.30 -1.65 -19.44
N LYS A 169 -13.58 -2.02 -19.20
CA LYS A 169 -14.27 -1.77 -17.94
C LYS A 169 -14.34 -3.04 -17.10
N LEU A 170 -14.10 -2.90 -15.81
CA LEU A 170 -14.32 -3.99 -14.85
C LEU A 170 -15.82 -4.23 -14.60
N LYS A 171 -16.15 -5.47 -14.23
CA LYS A 171 -17.49 -5.91 -13.84
C LYS A 171 -17.85 -5.47 -12.42
#